data_5430ddf38bb32f9d638fb58100a509c8
#
_entry.id   5430ddf38bb32f9d638fb58100a509c8
#
_cell.length_a   1.000
_cell.length_b   1.000
_cell.length_c   1.000
_cell.angle_alpha   90.00
_cell.angle_beta   90.00
_cell.angle_gamma   90.00
#
_symmetry.space_group_name_H-M   'P 1'
#
loop_
_entity.id
_entity.type
_entity.pdbx_description
1 polymer ?
#
loop_
_entity_poly.entity_id
_entity_poly.type
_entity_poly.pdbx_seq_one_letter_code
_entity_poly.pdbx_strand_id
1 'polypeptide(L)'
;VARGSYHGSAPWCTPVATGVVEEDTSNLIFFEYNDSASLEAAVQDAGSDLAGIILTAFRHDVRRDQDLPKKNFLKKAREICDNKNAVLILDDVRAGFRLNKSGSWFDYGVKPDLTAFSKAIGNGYPLSAVVGVDKLRQAASEIYVTGSFWCNATSMAASLKTLSIIEEIDVV
;
A
#
# COMPACT_ATOMS: atom_id res chain seq x y z
N VAL A 1 8.24 0.73 -7.13
CA VAL A 1 7.16 -0.25 -6.90
C VAL A 1 7.76 -1.63 -6.67
N ALA A 2 7.42 -2.30 -5.58
CA ALA A 2 7.95 -3.63 -5.28
C ALA A 2 7.33 -4.71 -6.20
N ARG A 3 8.18 -5.57 -6.79
CA ARG A 3 7.73 -6.78 -7.47
C ARG A 3 7.17 -7.79 -6.45
N GLY A 4 6.23 -8.63 -6.88
CA GLY A 4 5.52 -9.53 -6.00
C GLY A 4 4.45 -8.84 -5.14
N SER A 5 4.01 -7.67 -5.56
CA SER A 5 2.83 -6.97 -5.04
C SER A 5 1.77 -6.86 -6.12
N TYR A 6 0.55 -6.52 -5.75
CA TYR A 6 -0.56 -6.40 -6.72
C TYR A 6 -0.24 -5.40 -7.84
N HIS A 7 0.38 -4.29 -7.50
CA HIS A 7 0.80 -3.23 -8.42
C HIS A 7 2.27 -3.35 -8.86
N GLY A 8 2.97 -4.39 -8.45
CA GLY A 8 4.36 -4.66 -8.82
C GLY A 8 4.55 -5.64 -9.97
N SER A 9 3.50 -6.04 -10.65
CA SER A 9 3.52 -6.91 -11.82
C SER A 9 2.72 -6.27 -12.94
N ALA A 10 3.25 -6.31 -14.13
CA ALA A 10 2.56 -5.76 -15.32
C ALA A 10 1.46 -6.72 -15.81
N PRO A 11 0.30 -6.19 -16.15
CA PRO A 11 -0.34 -5.08 -15.51
C PRO A 11 -1.02 -5.55 -14.22
N TRP A 12 -0.66 -4.99 -13.10
CA TRP A 12 -1.34 -5.21 -11.82
C TRP A 12 -1.44 -6.70 -11.39
N CYS A 13 -0.33 -7.42 -11.36
CA CYS A 13 -0.22 -8.85 -11.04
C CYS A 13 -0.63 -9.82 -12.14
N THR A 14 -0.91 -9.37 -13.35
CA THR A 14 -1.15 -10.29 -14.46
C THR A 14 0.07 -10.37 -15.37
N PRO A 15 0.32 -11.52 -16.01
CA PRO A 15 1.38 -11.63 -17.01
C PRO A 15 0.99 -11.03 -18.37
N VAL A 16 -0.22 -10.45 -18.48
CA VAL A 16 -0.79 -9.97 -19.73
C VAL A 16 -0.99 -8.46 -19.63
N ALA A 17 -0.30 -7.72 -20.50
CA ALA A 17 -0.41 -6.26 -20.60
C ALA A 17 -1.43 -5.78 -21.64
N THR A 18 -2.24 -6.70 -22.21
CA THR A 18 -3.22 -6.36 -23.23
C THR A 18 -4.23 -5.32 -22.71
N GLY A 19 -4.35 -4.20 -23.41
CA GLY A 19 -5.26 -3.12 -23.03
C GLY A 19 -4.67 -2.08 -22.08
N VAL A 20 -3.40 -2.22 -21.67
CA VAL A 20 -2.67 -1.21 -20.89
C VAL A 20 -1.68 -0.52 -21.83
N VAL A 21 -1.71 0.79 -21.86
CA VAL A 21 -0.77 1.58 -22.68
C VAL A 21 0.56 1.75 -21.93
N GLU A 22 1.64 1.95 -22.69
CA GLU A 22 2.98 2.03 -22.14
C GLU A 22 3.12 3.20 -21.17
N GLU A 23 2.45 4.31 -21.44
CA GLU A 23 2.45 5.52 -20.61
C GLU A 23 1.96 5.28 -19.19
N ASP A 24 1.07 4.31 -18.97
CA ASP A 24 0.56 3.96 -17.63
C ASP A 24 1.65 3.40 -16.72
N THR A 25 2.76 2.91 -17.29
CA THR A 25 3.88 2.34 -16.55
C THR A 25 5.17 3.13 -16.65
N SER A 26 5.21 4.18 -17.47
CA SER A 26 6.42 4.97 -17.74
C SER A 26 7.06 5.61 -16.50
N ASN A 27 6.25 5.92 -15.48
CA ASN A 27 6.69 6.50 -14.22
C ASN A 27 6.90 5.46 -13.11
N LEU A 28 6.93 4.17 -13.44
CA LEU A 28 7.08 3.09 -12.48
C LEU A 28 8.46 2.44 -12.61
N ILE A 29 9.27 2.52 -11.55
CA ILE A 29 10.52 1.79 -11.44
C ILE A 29 10.30 0.62 -10.48
N PHE A 30 10.68 -0.57 -10.90
CA PHE A 30 10.43 -1.80 -10.15
C PHE A 30 11.68 -2.26 -9.40
N PHE A 31 11.47 -2.84 -8.21
CA PHE A 31 12.51 -3.48 -7.41
C PHE A 31 11.99 -4.77 -6.77
N GLU A 32 12.90 -5.64 -6.34
CA GLU A 32 12.53 -6.91 -5.71
C GLU A 32 12.15 -6.73 -4.24
N TYR A 33 11.08 -7.39 -3.82
CA TYR A 33 10.61 -7.37 -2.43
C TYR A 33 11.64 -8.05 -1.51
N ASN A 34 11.90 -7.47 -0.34
CA ASN A 34 12.91 -7.93 0.62
C ASN A 34 14.38 -7.86 0.13
N ASP A 35 14.64 -7.14 -0.94
CA ASP A 35 15.98 -6.89 -1.48
C ASP A 35 16.32 -5.40 -1.39
N SER A 36 17.13 -5.04 -0.38
CA SER A 36 17.53 -3.64 -0.15
C SER A 36 18.45 -3.11 -1.24
N ALA A 37 19.27 -3.96 -1.86
CA ALA A 37 20.16 -3.53 -2.94
C ALA A 37 19.36 -3.19 -4.21
N SER A 38 18.36 -4.02 -4.54
CA SER A 38 17.44 -3.75 -5.64
C SER A 38 16.62 -2.47 -5.40
N LEU A 39 16.18 -2.22 -4.15
CA LEU A 39 15.51 -0.97 -3.78
C LEU A 39 16.42 0.24 -3.96
N GLU A 40 17.68 0.18 -3.48
CA GLU A 40 18.63 1.27 -3.62
C GLU A 40 18.97 1.58 -5.08
N ALA A 41 19.11 0.56 -5.92
CA ALA A 41 19.31 0.73 -7.36
C ALA A 41 18.13 1.44 -8.02
N ALA A 42 16.88 1.05 -7.70
CA ALA A 42 15.67 1.70 -8.20
C ALA A 42 15.56 3.17 -7.74
N VAL A 43 16.01 3.47 -6.52
CA VAL A 43 16.06 4.85 -6.00
C VAL A 43 17.10 5.70 -6.71
N GLN A 44 18.26 5.11 -7.06
CA GLN A 44 19.28 5.79 -7.85
C GLN A 44 18.78 6.10 -9.27
N ASP A 45 18.05 5.16 -9.88
CA ASP A 45 17.46 5.33 -11.20
C ASP A 45 16.39 6.45 -11.21
N ALA A 46 15.57 6.52 -10.15
CA ALA A 46 14.59 7.62 -9.97
C ALA A 46 15.24 9.00 -9.74
N GLY A 47 16.44 9.03 -9.18
CA GLY A 47 17.20 10.27 -8.94
C GLY A 47 16.50 11.26 -8.03
N SER A 48 16.26 12.48 -8.56
CA SER A 48 15.53 13.56 -7.87
C SER A 48 14.01 13.46 -7.99
N ASP A 49 13.51 12.65 -8.93
CA ASP A 49 12.08 12.57 -9.26
C ASP A 49 11.33 11.52 -8.44
N LEU A 50 11.99 10.93 -7.43
CA LEU A 50 11.35 9.96 -6.55
C LEU A 50 10.20 10.59 -5.76
N ALA A 51 8.97 10.34 -6.17
CA ALA A 51 7.76 10.78 -5.48
C ALA A 51 7.42 9.90 -4.26
N GLY A 52 7.59 8.59 -4.38
CA GLY A 52 7.29 7.67 -3.30
C GLY A 52 7.68 6.22 -3.56
N ILE A 53 7.65 5.43 -2.49
CA ILE A 53 7.87 3.99 -2.51
C ILE A 53 6.59 3.31 -2.04
N ILE A 54 6.01 2.44 -2.87
CA ILE A 54 4.83 1.66 -2.52
C ILE A 54 5.20 0.19 -2.29
N LEU A 55 4.73 -0.34 -1.17
CA LEU A 55 4.93 -1.72 -0.74
C LEU A 55 3.61 -2.31 -0.26
N THR A 56 3.38 -3.59 -0.53
CA THR A 56 2.34 -4.37 0.15
C THR A 56 2.80 -4.80 1.54
N ALA A 57 1.85 -5.18 2.40
CA ALA A 57 2.15 -5.65 3.76
C ALA A 57 3.08 -6.87 3.79
N PHE A 58 3.01 -7.72 2.78
CA PHE A 58 3.88 -8.86 2.54
C PHE A 58 3.94 -9.13 1.03
N ARG A 59 4.92 -9.93 0.59
CA ARG A 59 5.02 -10.30 -0.82
C ARG A 59 3.80 -11.15 -1.22
N HIS A 60 3.05 -10.67 -2.20
CA HIS A 60 1.97 -11.44 -2.81
C HIS A 60 2.51 -12.22 -4.01
N ASP A 61 2.43 -13.52 -3.94
CA ASP A 61 2.78 -14.37 -5.07
C ASP A 61 1.68 -15.43 -5.25
N VAL A 62 1.30 -15.69 -6.51
CA VAL A 62 0.27 -16.69 -6.82
C VAL A 62 0.85 -18.09 -7.05
N ARG A 63 2.18 -18.21 -7.10
CA ARG A 63 2.89 -19.44 -7.47
C ARG A 63 3.80 -19.98 -6.38
N ARG A 64 3.89 -19.30 -5.24
CA ARG A 64 4.72 -19.68 -4.09
C ARG A 64 4.17 -19.12 -2.79
N ASP A 65 4.73 -19.55 -1.68
CA ASP A 65 4.38 -19.05 -0.36
C ASP A 65 4.61 -17.53 -0.24
N GLN A 66 3.82 -16.90 0.61
CA GLN A 66 3.91 -15.48 0.88
C GLN A 66 5.10 -15.20 1.80
N ASP A 67 5.85 -14.14 1.52
CA ASP A 67 6.97 -13.69 2.34
C ASP A 67 6.62 -12.45 3.15
N LEU A 68 6.74 -12.55 4.46
CA LEU A 68 6.66 -11.38 5.34
C LEU A 68 7.84 -10.43 5.06
N PRO A 69 7.67 -9.12 5.29
CA PRO A 69 8.75 -8.18 5.09
C PRO A 69 9.86 -8.40 6.12
N LYS A 70 11.11 -8.33 5.69
CA LYS A 70 12.25 -8.25 6.60
C LYS A 70 12.27 -6.88 7.27
N LYS A 71 12.45 -6.85 8.60
CA LYS A 71 12.46 -5.60 9.36
C LYS A 71 13.47 -4.58 8.83
N ASN A 72 14.66 -5.04 8.46
CA ASN A 72 15.71 -4.15 7.93
C ASN A 72 15.34 -3.58 6.56
N PHE A 73 14.64 -4.34 5.72
CA PHE A 73 14.15 -3.87 4.43
C PHE A 73 13.11 -2.75 4.60
N LEU A 74 12.13 -2.92 5.49
CA LEU A 74 11.15 -1.87 5.78
C LEU A 74 11.80 -0.61 6.38
N LYS A 75 12.74 -0.78 7.31
CA LYS A 75 13.50 0.36 7.89
C LYS A 75 14.28 1.11 6.81
N LYS A 76 14.92 0.38 5.89
CA LYS A 76 15.65 0.98 4.77
C LYS A 76 14.70 1.77 3.86
N ALA A 77 13.52 1.25 3.52
CA ALA A 77 12.53 1.96 2.73
C ALA A 77 12.07 3.25 3.43
N ARG A 78 11.85 3.22 4.76
CA ARG A 78 11.49 4.42 5.54
C ARG A 78 12.62 5.44 5.53
N GLU A 79 13.85 5.02 5.81
CA GLU A 79 15.04 5.87 5.81
C GLU A 79 15.24 6.58 4.46
N ILE A 80 15.08 5.84 3.35
CA ILE A 80 15.18 6.41 2.01
C ILE A 80 14.12 7.47 1.79
N CYS A 81 12.87 7.18 2.14
CA CYS A 81 11.78 8.14 1.98
C CYS A 81 12.00 9.40 2.83
N ASP A 82 12.50 9.26 4.06
CA ASP A 82 12.81 10.40 4.93
C ASP A 82 13.94 11.27 4.32
N ASN A 83 15.02 10.64 3.85
CA ASN A 83 16.17 11.34 3.28
C ASN A 83 15.86 12.01 1.92
N LYS A 84 14.95 11.45 1.15
CA LYS A 84 14.57 11.95 -0.18
C LYS A 84 13.33 12.84 -0.16
N ASN A 85 12.72 13.04 1.02
CA ASN A 85 11.41 13.70 1.17
C ASN A 85 10.33 13.06 0.27
N ALA A 86 10.39 11.74 0.13
CA ALA A 86 9.46 10.93 -0.64
C ALA A 86 8.41 10.29 0.27
N VAL A 87 7.31 9.84 -0.30
CA VAL A 87 6.18 9.24 0.44
C VAL A 87 6.37 7.72 0.55
N LEU A 88 6.30 7.17 1.76
CA LEU A 88 6.23 5.72 1.97
C LEU A 88 4.77 5.29 2.04
N ILE A 89 4.36 4.42 1.12
CA ILE A 89 2.98 3.98 0.95
C ILE A 89 2.87 2.49 1.30
N LEU A 90 2.00 2.18 2.26
CA LEU A 90 1.59 0.81 2.56
C LEU A 90 0.28 0.48 1.82
N ASP A 91 0.34 -0.47 0.90
CA ASP A 91 -0.87 -1.12 0.40
C ASP A 91 -1.29 -2.23 1.36
N ASP A 92 -2.21 -1.89 2.25
CA ASP A 92 -2.81 -2.80 3.23
C ASP A 92 -4.21 -3.29 2.82
N VAL A 93 -4.54 -3.12 1.55
CA VAL A 93 -5.84 -3.52 0.98
C VAL A 93 -6.14 -5.00 1.22
N ARG A 94 -5.13 -5.87 1.17
CA ARG A 94 -5.32 -7.32 1.34
C ARG A 94 -5.08 -7.79 2.76
N ALA A 95 -4.12 -7.20 3.49
CA ALA A 95 -3.68 -7.67 4.81
C ALA A 95 -4.26 -6.86 5.97
N GLY A 96 -4.76 -5.66 5.73
CA GLY A 96 -5.29 -4.77 6.75
C GLY A 96 -6.27 -5.46 7.69
N PHE A 97 -6.08 -5.28 8.99
CA PHE A 97 -6.83 -5.92 10.08
C PHE A 97 -6.67 -7.45 10.20
N ARG A 98 -5.74 -8.07 9.45
CA ARG A 98 -5.48 -9.52 9.48
C ARG A 98 -4.16 -9.89 10.13
N LEU A 99 -3.16 -9.02 10.04
CA LEU A 99 -1.86 -9.21 10.69
C LEU A 99 -1.77 -8.45 12.01
N ASN A 100 -2.31 -7.25 12.04
CA ASN A 100 -2.41 -6.41 13.24
C ASN A 100 -3.58 -5.44 13.07
N LYS A 101 -4.37 -5.20 14.12
CA LYS A 101 -5.51 -4.29 14.10
C LYS A 101 -5.13 -2.81 13.89
N SER A 102 -3.89 -2.45 14.20
CA SER A 102 -3.34 -1.10 14.02
C SER A 102 -2.63 -0.88 12.69
N GLY A 103 -2.73 -1.84 11.75
CA GLY A 103 -2.04 -1.85 10.47
C GLY A 103 -0.90 -2.88 10.44
N SER A 104 -0.69 -3.48 9.28
CA SER A 104 0.17 -4.67 9.13
C SER A 104 1.63 -4.43 9.50
N TRP A 105 2.12 -3.19 9.48
CA TRP A 105 3.51 -2.87 9.85
C TRP A 105 3.71 -2.39 11.29
N PHE A 106 2.65 -2.40 12.09
CA PHE A 106 2.71 -1.90 13.47
C PHE A 106 3.83 -2.57 14.29
N ASP A 107 3.92 -3.91 14.23
CA ASP A 107 4.91 -4.68 14.99
C ASP A 107 6.35 -4.52 14.48
N TYR A 108 6.52 -4.03 13.26
CA TYR A 108 7.84 -3.71 12.71
C TYR A 108 8.38 -2.36 13.21
N GLY A 109 7.50 -1.51 13.78
CA GLY A 109 7.84 -0.16 14.20
C GLY A 109 8.16 0.77 13.02
N VAL A 110 7.62 0.50 11.85
CA VAL A 110 7.76 1.33 10.64
C VAL A 110 6.42 1.96 10.30
N LYS A 111 6.38 3.29 10.30
CA LYS A 111 5.16 4.05 10.03
C LYS A 111 5.14 4.53 8.57
N PRO A 112 4.18 4.11 7.76
CA PRO A 112 3.98 4.66 6.42
C PRO A 112 3.44 6.09 6.48
N ASP A 113 3.63 6.86 5.42
CA ASP A 113 3.01 8.19 5.26
C ASP A 113 1.57 8.07 4.74
N LEU A 114 1.29 7.06 3.91
CA LEU A 114 -0.04 6.71 3.42
C LEU A 114 -0.29 5.21 3.62
N THR A 115 -1.52 4.86 3.96
CA THR A 115 -1.98 3.47 4.00
C THR A 115 -3.31 3.34 3.28
N ALA A 116 -3.37 2.40 2.34
CA ALA A 116 -4.59 2.05 1.63
C ALA A 116 -5.26 0.83 2.26
N PHE A 117 -6.54 0.94 2.59
CA PHE A 117 -7.38 -0.13 3.12
C PHE A 117 -8.54 -0.43 2.20
N SER A 118 -8.96 -1.69 2.13
CA SER A 118 -10.19 -2.15 1.48
C SER A 118 -10.56 -3.53 2.03
N LYS A 119 -11.35 -4.29 1.31
CA LYS A 119 -11.73 -5.68 1.64
C LYS A 119 -12.23 -5.83 3.09
N ALA A 120 -11.34 -6.16 4.03
CA ALA A 120 -11.71 -6.42 5.43
C ALA A 120 -12.38 -5.20 6.11
N ILE A 121 -12.02 -3.97 5.77
CA ILE A 121 -12.61 -2.78 6.35
C ILE A 121 -14.12 -2.68 6.07
N GLY A 122 -14.56 -3.10 4.89
CA GLY A 122 -15.98 -3.12 4.51
C GLY A 122 -16.68 -4.44 4.81
N ASN A 123 -15.90 -5.53 5.04
CA ASN A 123 -16.36 -6.88 5.36
C ASN A 123 -17.50 -7.37 4.47
N GLY A 124 -17.33 -7.27 3.15
CA GLY A 124 -18.30 -7.66 2.13
C GLY A 124 -19.06 -6.49 1.50
N TYR A 125 -19.01 -5.31 2.09
CA TYR A 125 -19.53 -4.08 1.48
C TYR A 125 -18.44 -3.33 0.72
N PRO A 126 -18.77 -2.67 -0.42
CA PRO A 126 -17.81 -1.94 -1.23
C PRO A 126 -17.36 -0.66 -0.50
N LEU A 127 -16.18 -0.73 0.10
CA LEU A 127 -15.51 0.41 0.74
C LEU A 127 -14.00 0.28 0.59
N SER A 128 -13.37 1.40 0.33
CA SER A 128 -11.92 1.57 0.47
C SER A 128 -11.61 2.92 1.11
N ALA A 129 -10.46 3.01 1.76
CA ALA A 129 -10.00 4.23 2.40
C ALA A 129 -8.50 4.39 2.21
N VAL A 130 -8.06 5.62 2.03
CA VAL A 130 -6.65 6.00 2.14
C VAL A 130 -6.53 6.91 3.35
N VAL A 131 -5.68 6.55 4.28
CA VAL A 131 -5.34 7.34 5.46
C VAL A 131 -3.89 7.79 5.38
N GLY A 132 -3.59 8.97 5.90
CA GLY A 132 -2.26 9.53 5.77
C GLY A 132 -1.86 10.43 6.92
N VAL A 133 -0.56 10.77 6.94
CA VAL A 133 0.00 11.75 7.87
C VAL A 133 -0.45 13.16 7.51
N ASP A 134 -0.52 14.02 8.51
CA ASP A 134 -1.05 15.38 8.36
C ASP A 134 -0.31 16.23 7.31
N LYS A 135 0.99 16.04 7.13
CA LYS A 135 1.79 16.73 6.11
C LYS A 135 1.27 16.56 4.68
N LEU A 136 0.49 15.50 4.40
CA LEU A 136 -0.07 15.21 3.07
C LEU A 136 -1.53 15.70 2.91
N ARG A 137 -2.14 16.25 3.97
CA ARG A 137 -3.56 16.65 3.98
C ARG A 137 -3.88 17.66 2.88
N GLN A 138 -3.04 18.68 2.71
CA GLN A 138 -3.27 19.72 1.72
C GLN A 138 -3.27 19.12 0.30
N ALA A 139 -2.23 18.35 -0.06
CA ALA A 139 -2.14 17.71 -1.36
C ALA A 139 -3.32 16.76 -1.62
N ALA A 140 -3.74 16.00 -0.59
CA ALA A 140 -4.89 15.11 -0.71
C ALA A 140 -6.21 15.86 -0.97
N SER A 141 -6.37 17.07 -0.42
CA SER A 141 -7.56 17.89 -0.63
C SER A 141 -7.65 18.51 -2.04
N GLU A 142 -6.55 18.55 -2.76
CA GLU A 142 -6.45 19.10 -4.12
C GLU A 142 -6.71 18.04 -5.21
N ILE A 143 -6.71 16.75 -4.83
CA ILE A 143 -6.98 15.66 -5.76
C ILE A 143 -8.48 15.58 -6.02
N TYR A 144 -8.88 15.66 -7.29
CA TYR A 144 -10.26 15.42 -7.68
C TYR A 144 -10.59 13.93 -7.65
N VAL A 145 -11.44 13.53 -6.71
CA VAL A 145 -11.90 12.15 -6.58
C VAL A 145 -13.42 12.15 -6.61
N THR A 146 -14.01 11.33 -7.47
CA THR A 146 -15.46 11.23 -7.61
C THR A 146 -15.89 9.82 -8.00
N GLY A 147 -17.17 9.51 -7.81
CA GLY A 147 -17.80 8.27 -8.22
C GLY A 147 -19.26 8.22 -7.76
N SER A 148 -20.12 7.53 -8.52
CA SER A 148 -21.54 7.46 -8.25
C SER A 148 -21.89 6.91 -6.87
N PHE A 149 -21.07 6.03 -6.34
CA PHE A 149 -21.26 5.39 -5.02
C PHE A 149 -20.28 5.91 -3.97
N TRP A 150 -19.65 7.03 -4.23
CA TRP A 150 -18.79 7.72 -3.29
C TRP A 150 -19.57 8.03 -2.00
N CYS A 151 -18.95 7.73 -0.85
CA CYS A 151 -19.56 7.95 0.46
C CYS A 151 -20.91 7.21 0.67
N ASN A 152 -21.07 5.99 0.14
CA ASN A 152 -22.28 5.19 0.35
C ASN A 152 -22.49 4.91 1.84
N ALA A 153 -23.60 5.37 2.40
CA ALA A 153 -23.89 5.29 3.83
C ALA A 153 -23.96 3.85 4.36
N THR A 154 -24.46 2.90 3.56
CA THR A 154 -24.53 1.48 3.94
C THR A 154 -23.15 0.89 4.15
N SER A 155 -22.23 1.14 3.20
CA SER A 155 -20.85 0.67 3.29
C SER A 155 -20.10 1.30 4.47
N MET A 156 -20.34 2.59 4.74
CA MET A 156 -19.76 3.27 5.89
C MET A 156 -20.28 2.72 7.22
N ALA A 157 -21.58 2.48 7.34
CA ALA A 157 -22.17 1.88 8.54
C ALA A 157 -21.64 0.46 8.78
N ALA A 158 -21.51 -0.35 7.71
CA ALA A 158 -20.89 -1.67 7.79
C ALA A 158 -19.43 -1.62 8.25
N SER A 159 -18.67 -0.67 7.73
CA SER A 159 -17.27 -0.46 8.14
C SER A 159 -17.16 -0.05 9.61
N LEU A 160 -17.97 0.91 10.06
CA LEU A 160 -17.98 1.33 11.46
C LEU A 160 -18.26 0.15 12.40
N LYS A 161 -19.27 -0.69 12.04
CA LYS A 161 -19.57 -1.88 12.85
C LYS A 161 -18.45 -2.92 12.78
N THR A 162 -17.84 -3.12 11.62
CA THR A 162 -16.69 -4.03 11.46
C THR A 162 -15.53 -3.60 12.35
N LEU A 163 -15.16 -2.32 12.32
CA LEU A 163 -14.08 -1.77 13.15
C LEU A 163 -14.39 -1.89 14.64
N SER A 164 -15.63 -1.59 15.05
CA SER A 164 -16.06 -1.79 16.44
C SER A 164 -15.86 -3.24 16.91
N ILE A 165 -16.25 -4.22 16.08
CA ILE A 165 -16.06 -5.64 16.40
C ILE A 165 -14.57 -6.00 16.49
N ILE A 166 -13.74 -5.50 15.56
CA ILE A 166 -12.28 -5.72 15.58
C ILE A 166 -11.64 -5.16 16.86
N GLU A 167 -12.17 -4.04 17.38
CA GLU A 167 -11.71 -3.48 18.67
C GLU A 167 -12.15 -4.31 19.86
N GLU A 168 -13.40 -4.83 19.84
CA GLU A 168 -14.01 -5.58 20.94
C GLU A 168 -13.41 -6.99 21.10
N ILE A 169 -13.03 -7.63 20.00
CA ILE A 169 -12.50 -8.99 19.99
C ILE A 169 -11.13 -9.05 19.35
N ASP A 170 -10.29 -9.98 19.79
CA ASP A 170 -9.01 -10.26 19.14
C ASP A 170 -9.21 -11.16 17.91
N VAL A 171 -9.41 -10.52 16.76
CA VAL A 171 -9.62 -11.21 15.48
C VAL A 171 -8.32 -11.74 14.86
N VAL A 172 -7.18 -11.26 15.31
CA VAL A 172 -5.85 -11.66 14.83
C VAL A 172 -5.36 -12.90 15.54
#